data_830a61e669f7a44a6067c2159fc97424
#
_entry.id   830a61e669f7a44a6067c2159fc97424
#
_cell.length_a   1.000
_cell.length_b   1.000
_cell.length_c   1.000
_cell.angle_alpha   90.00
_cell.angle_beta   90.00
_cell.angle_gamma   90.00
#
_symmetry.space_group_name_H-M   'P 1'
#
loop_
_entity.id
_entity.type
_entity.pdbx_description
1 polymer ?
#
loop_
_entity_poly.entity_id
_entity_poly.type
_entity_poly.pdbx_seq_one_letter_code
_entity_poly.pdbx_strand_id
1 'polypeptide(L)'
;MKLVVVRNGKIISKSYNKRNTTNNPLHHAEIICLVKASKKLKTWKLSDCDMYVTLEPCPMCKSVINESRIKNVYFLSSKSKNIHYKTKYSLCYIFEFSDLLTSFFKKLRLNNKQ
;
A
#
# COMPACT_ATOMS: atom_id res chain seq x y z
N MET A 1 0.55 -8.25 -8.09
CA MET A 1 0.32 -6.91 -7.51
C MET A 1 1.30 -6.68 -6.37
N LYS A 2 1.95 -5.53 -6.40
CA LYS A 2 2.93 -5.14 -5.38
C LYS A 2 2.50 -3.83 -4.75
N LEU A 3 2.82 -3.66 -3.46
CA LEU A 3 2.52 -2.41 -2.78
C LEU A 3 3.47 -2.16 -1.60
N VAL A 4 3.55 -0.88 -1.22
CA VAL A 4 4.33 -0.44 -0.08
C VAL A 4 3.53 0.57 0.73
N VAL A 5 3.75 0.58 2.05
CA VAL A 5 3.30 1.65 2.95
C VAL A 5 4.51 2.47 3.35
N VAL A 6 4.38 3.78 3.25
CA VAL A 6 5.49 4.72 3.42
C VAL A 6 5.12 5.78 4.46
N ARG A 7 6.07 6.14 5.32
CA ARG A 7 5.94 7.24 6.26
C ARG A 7 7.23 8.07 6.22
N ASN A 8 7.09 9.37 5.99
CA ASN A 8 8.22 10.30 5.94
C ASN A 8 9.32 9.85 4.98
N GLY A 9 8.93 9.38 3.79
CA GLY A 9 9.86 8.93 2.76
C GLY A 9 10.52 7.59 3.02
N LYS A 10 10.12 6.88 4.07
CA LYS A 10 10.68 5.56 4.42
C LYS A 10 9.65 4.47 4.21
N ILE A 11 10.07 3.35 3.60
CA ILE A 11 9.22 2.17 3.47
C ILE A 11 9.04 1.54 4.86
N ILE A 12 7.80 1.49 5.31
CA ILE A 12 7.43 0.85 6.58
C ILE A 12 7.11 -0.62 6.36
N SER A 13 6.38 -0.93 5.30
CA SER A 13 6.05 -2.31 4.94
C SER A 13 5.88 -2.45 3.44
N LYS A 14 6.06 -3.68 2.95
CA LYS A 14 5.83 -4.04 1.56
C LYS A 14 5.16 -5.39 1.49
N SER A 15 4.43 -5.64 0.40
CA SER A 15 3.67 -6.87 0.28
C SER A 15 3.31 -7.16 -1.18
N TYR A 16 2.84 -8.38 -1.41
CA TYR A 16 2.24 -8.81 -2.66
C TYR A 16 1.07 -9.74 -2.35
N ASN A 17 0.22 -10.00 -3.34
CA ASN A 17 -0.97 -10.82 -3.13
C ASN A 17 -0.59 -12.29 -2.83
N LYS A 18 -0.99 -12.80 -1.66
CA LYS A 18 -0.73 -14.17 -1.21
C LYS A 18 -2.00 -15.02 -1.09
N ARG A 19 -3.12 -14.54 -1.59
CA ARG A 19 -4.40 -15.23 -1.43
C ARG A 19 -4.37 -16.69 -1.95
N ASN A 20 -3.78 -16.89 -3.12
CA ASN A 20 -3.68 -18.23 -3.71
C ASN A 20 -2.65 -19.12 -3.01
N THR A 21 -1.60 -18.54 -2.44
CA THR A 21 -0.54 -19.28 -1.75
C THR A 21 -1.01 -19.81 -0.40
N THR A 22 -1.78 -19.01 0.33
CA THR A 22 -2.19 -19.32 1.71
C THR A 22 -3.60 -19.86 1.82
N ASN A 23 -4.33 -19.92 0.71
CA ASN A 23 -5.76 -20.31 0.67
C ASN A 23 -6.62 -19.45 1.61
N ASN A 24 -6.22 -18.22 1.88
CA ASN A 24 -6.94 -17.31 2.74
C ASN A 24 -7.50 -16.16 1.92
N PRO A 25 -8.83 -16.01 1.82
CA PRO A 25 -9.44 -14.97 0.98
C PRO A 25 -9.13 -13.55 1.47
N LEU A 26 -8.70 -13.40 2.72
CA LEU A 26 -8.35 -12.10 3.28
C LEU A 26 -6.88 -11.71 3.06
N HIS A 27 -6.04 -12.61 2.50
CA HIS A 27 -4.63 -12.35 2.26
C HIS A 27 -4.39 -11.56 0.97
N HIS A 28 -5.11 -10.47 0.81
CA HIS A 28 -4.80 -9.45 -0.18
C HIS A 28 -3.54 -8.70 0.25
N ALA A 29 -2.75 -8.27 -0.73
CA ALA A 29 -1.50 -7.57 -0.46
C ALA A 29 -1.71 -6.33 0.42
N GLU A 30 -2.82 -5.60 0.21
CA GLU A 30 -3.14 -4.40 0.98
C GLU A 30 -3.32 -4.71 2.47
N ILE A 31 -4.07 -5.76 2.78
CA ILE A 31 -4.33 -6.17 4.17
C ILE A 31 -3.04 -6.63 4.83
N ILE A 32 -2.27 -7.47 4.14
CA ILE A 32 -0.98 -7.96 4.65
C ILE A 32 -0.06 -6.78 4.96
N CYS A 33 0.02 -5.81 4.06
CA CYS A 33 0.89 -4.65 4.22
C CYS A 33 0.47 -3.77 5.39
N LEU A 34 -0.84 -3.56 5.57
CA LEU A 34 -1.38 -2.79 6.69
C LEU A 34 -1.08 -3.47 8.03
N VAL A 35 -1.25 -4.79 8.10
CA VAL A 35 -0.94 -5.55 9.33
C VAL A 35 0.54 -5.42 9.67
N LYS A 36 1.41 -5.57 8.68
CA LYS A 36 2.87 -5.41 8.88
C LYS A 36 3.22 -3.99 9.35
N ALA A 37 2.64 -2.97 8.72
CA ALA A 37 2.88 -1.58 9.09
C ALA A 37 2.43 -1.30 10.52
N SER A 38 1.24 -1.78 10.89
CA SER A 38 0.68 -1.61 12.23
C SER A 38 1.56 -2.26 13.29
N LYS A 39 2.09 -3.44 13.02
CA LYS A 39 2.99 -4.14 13.94
C LYS A 39 4.31 -3.38 14.08
N LYS A 40 4.87 -2.90 12.99
CA LYS A 40 6.14 -2.18 12.99
C LYS A 40 6.04 -0.86 13.74
N LEU A 41 4.96 -0.11 13.51
CA LEU A 41 4.73 1.20 14.13
C LEU A 41 4.04 1.09 15.50
N LYS A 42 3.63 -0.10 15.89
CA LYS A 42 2.93 -0.38 17.15
C LYS A 42 1.67 0.45 17.33
N THR A 43 0.93 0.65 16.23
CA THR A 43 -0.35 1.36 16.21
C THR A 43 -1.19 0.89 15.04
N TRP A 44 -2.51 0.78 15.25
CA TRP A 44 -3.43 0.51 14.15
C TRP A 44 -3.73 1.75 13.32
N LYS A 45 -3.46 2.94 13.88
CA LYS A 45 -3.79 4.22 13.26
C LYS A 45 -2.61 4.71 12.42
N LEU A 46 -2.74 4.61 11.10
CA LEU A 46 -1.69 4.90 10.14
C LEU A 46 -1.92 6.24 9.43
N SER A 47 -2.35 7.26 10.18
CA SER A 47 -2.80 8.54 9.63
C SER A 47 -1.69 9.40 9.02
N ASP A 48 -0.45 9.08 9.27
CA ASP A 48 0.72 9.75 8.69
C ASP A 48 1.39 8.91 7.60
N CYS A 49 0.74 7.84 7.15
CA CYS A 49 1.29 6.93 6.15
C CYS A 49 0.58 7.08 4.80
N ASP A 50 1.33 6.85 3.73
CA ASP A 50 0.82 6.74 2.37
C ASP A 50 1.01 5.33 1.86
N MET A 51 0.13 4.88 0.98
CA MET A 51 0.21 3.58 0.32
C MET A 51 0.42 3.76 -1.18
N TYR A 52 1.37 3.02 -1.74
CA TYR A 52 1.58 2.94 -3.19
C TYR A 52 1.30 1.53 -3.65
N VAL A 53 0.39 1.36 -4.58
CA VAL A 53 -0.07 0.06 -5.05
C VAL A 53 -0.21 0.07 -6.58
N THR A 54 0.10 -1.07 -7.22
CA THR A 54 0.05 -1.14 -8.69
C THR A 54 -1.37 -1.10 -9.24
N LEU A 55 -2.33 -1.67 -8.51
CA LEU A 55 -3.73 -1.74 -8.94
C LEU A 55 -4.62 -1.14 -7.86
N GLU A 56 -5.62 -0.38 -8.26
CA GLU A 56 -6.59 0.19 -7.31
C GLU A 56 -7.15 -0.90 -6.40
N PRO A 57 -7.15 -0.68 -5.06
CA PRO A 57 -7.68 -1.67 -4.12
C PRO A 57 -9.16 -1.99 -4.37
N CYS A 58 -9.53 -3.25 -4.12
CA CYS A 58 -10.93 -3.66 -4.20
C CYS A 58 -11.76 -3.04 -3.07
N PRO A 59 -13.11 -3.06 -3.13
CA PRO A 59 -13.94 -2.45 -2.10
C PRO A 59 -13.65 -2.94 -0.67
N MET A 60 -13.36 -4.24 -0.51
CA MET A 60 -13.00 -4.78 0.80
C MET A 60 -11.73 -4.13 1.33
N CYS A 61 -10.68 -4.06 0.49
CA CYS A 61 -9.41 -3.46 0.89
C CYS A 61 -9.55 -1.96 1.14
N LYS A 62 -10.36 -1.25 0.34
CA LYS A 62 -10.63 0.17 0.57
C LYS A 62 -11.26 0.40 1.94
N SER A 63 -12.17 -0.47 2.37
CA SER A 63 -12.78 -0.38 3.69
C SER A 63 -11.74 -0.55 4.80
N VAL A 64 -10.85 -1.55 4.67
CA VAL A 64 -9.78 -1.79 5.64
C VAL A 64 -8.78 -0.63 5.67
N ILE A 65 -8.39 -0.13 4.50
CA ILE A 65 -7.49 1.02 4.39
C ILE A 65 -8.09 2.25 5.08
N ASN A 66 -9.37 2.50 4.85
CA ASN A 66 -10.08 3.62 5.48
C ASN A 66 -10.13 3.46 7.00
N GLU A 67 -10.40 2.26 7.50
CA GLU A 67 -10.40 1.98 8.94
C GLU A 67 -9.01 2.16 9.56
N SER A 68 -7.96 1.89 8.81
CA SER A 68 -6.57 2.09 9.24
C SER A 68 -6.14 3.57 9.22
N ARG A 69 -6.96 4.44 8.70
CA ARG A 69 -6.71 5.89 8.61
C ARG A 69 -5.55 6.27 7.69
N ILE A 70 -5.17 5.42 6.75
CA ILE A 70 -4.16 5.75 5.73
C ILE A 70 -4.49 7.11 5.11
N LYS A 71 -3.48 7.96 4.95
CA LYS A 71 -3.67 9.33 4.47
C LYS A 71 -3.99 9.38 2.99
N ASN A 72 -3.13 8.78 2.17
CA ASN A 72 -3.29 8.77 0.71
C ASN A 72 -2.99 7.39 0.14
N VAL A 73 -3.68 7.02 -0.94
CA VAL A 73 -3.38 5.82 -1.72
C VAL A 73 -3.14 6.25 -3.16
N TYR A 74 -2.00 5.85 -3.70
CA TYR A 74 -1.61 6.11 -5.08
C TYR A 74 -1.57 4.79 -5.84
N PHE A 75 -2.19 4.72 -7.02
CA PHE A 75 -2.25 3.49 -7.82
C PHE A 75 -2.02 3.79 -9.31
N LEU A 76 -1.53 2.78 -10.04
CA LEU A 76 -1.22 2.88 -11.46
C LEU A 76 -2.44 2.67 -12.36
N SER A 77 -3.33 1.76 -11.96
CA SER A 77 -4.44 1.33 -12.79
C SER A 77 -5.72 1.34 -12.00
N SER A 78 -6.74 2.00 -12.56
CA SER A 78 -8.04 2.10 -11.94
C SER A 78 -8.86 0.83 -12.17
N LYS A 79 -9.64 0.45 -11.17
CA LYS A 79 -10.44 -0.78 -11.19
C LYS A 79 -11.93 -0.54 -11.00
N SER A 80 -12.34 0.57 -10.37
CA SER A 80 -13.71 0.73 -9.92
C SER A 80 -14.26 2.14 -10.08
N LYS A 81 -15.58 2.26 -9.87
CA LYS A 81 -16.32 3.50 -9.89
C LYS A 81 -16.21 4.24 -8.56
N ASN A 82 -16.47 5.54 -8.59
CA ASN A 82 -16.34 6.45 -7.46
C ASN A 82 -17.21 6.06 -6.27
N ILE A 83 -16.57 5.70 -5.16
CA ILE A 83 -17.18 5.61 -3.84
C ILE A 83 -16.41 6.55 -2.94
N HIS A 84 -17.10 7.33 -2.12
CA HIS A 84 -16.44 8.28 -1.22
C HIS A 84 -15.82 7.57 -0.01
N TYR A 85 -14.53 7.78 0.18
CA TYR A 85 -13.78 7.32 1.34
C TYR A 85 -13.11 8.51 2.03
N LYS A 86 -12.81 8.38 3.32
CA LYS A 86 -12.02 9.40 4.05
C LYS A 86 -10.58 9.44 3.54
N THR A 87 -10.04 8.29 3.17
CA THR A 87 -8.74 8.19 2.52
C THR A 87 -8.84 8.71 1.09
N LYS A 88 -7.88 9.52 0.67
CA LYS A 88 -7.80 10.03 -0.69
C LYS A 88 -7.15 9.00 -1.60
N TYR A 89 -7.83 8.68 -2.70
CA TYR A 89 -7.36 7.75 -3.73
C TYR A 89 -7.01 8.54 -4.97
N SER A 90 -5.77 8.40 -5.44
CA SER A 90 -5.28 9.15 -6.60
C SER A 90 -4.64 8.22 -7.61
N LEU A 91 -5.03 8.39 -8.87
CA LEU A 91 -4.35 7.75 -10.00
C LEU A 91 -3.07 8.51 -10.28
N CYS A 92 -1.94 7.81 -10.21
CA CYS A 92 -0.65 8.40 -10.57
C CYS A 92 -0.37 8.23 -12.05
N TYR A 93 0.31 9.20 -12.66
CA TYR A 93 0.87 9.02 -13.98
C TYR A 93 1.97 7.95 -13.92
N ILE A 94 2.08 7.15 -14.98
CA ILE A 94 3.00 6.01 -15.03
C ILE A 94 4.44 6.40 -14.66
N PHE A 95 4.92 7.53 -15.18
CA PHE A 95 6.30 7.99 -14.92
C PHE A 95 6.51 8.29 -13.44
N GLU A 96 5.59 9.04 -12.85
CA GLU A 96 5.67 9.46 -11.45
C GLU A 96 5.63 8.25 -10.51
N PHE A 97 4.71 7.33 -10.75
CA PHE A 97 4.59 6.12 -9.94
C PHE A 97 5.82 5.22 -10.09
N SER A 98 6.27 5.00 -11.33
CA SER A 98 7.44 4.17 -11.61
C SER A 98 8.69 4.73 -10.96
N ASP A 99 8.90 6.04 -11.05
CA ASP A 99 10.04 6.70 -10.42
C ASP A 99 10.02 6.57 -8.91
N LEU A 100 8.86 6.78 -8.29
CA LEU A 100 8.69 6.64 -6.85
C LEU A 100 8.98 5.22 -6.39
N LEU A 101 8.38 4.22 -7.04
CA LEU A 101 8.61 2.82 -6.70
C LEU A 101 10.06 2.40 -6.94
N THR A 102 10.65 2.80 -8.05
CA THR A 102 12.04 2.49 -8.36
C THR A 102 12.96 3.08 -7.30
N SER A 103 12.71 4.31 -6.89
CA SER A 103 13.48 4.99 -5.85
C SER A 103 13.39 4.24 -4.52
N PHE A 104 12.17 3.87 -4.09
CA PHE A 104 11.97 3.14 -2.84
C PHE A 104 12.62 1.77 -2.86
N PHE A 105 12.42 1.00 -3.93
CA PHE A 105 13.00 -0.34 -4.04
C PHE A 105 14.53 -0.30 -4.18
N LYS A 106 15.08 0.73 -4.81
CA LYS A 106 16.52 0.93 -4.88
C LYS A 106 17.10 1.18 -3.50
N LYS A 107 16.49 2.04 -2.71
CA LYS A 107 16.88 2.28 -1.30
C LYS A 107 16.85 0.97 -0.51
N LEU A 108 15.81 0.19 -0.69
CA LEU A 108 15.65 -1.08 0.02
C LEU A 108 16.77 -2.06 -0.34
N ARG A 109 17.14 -2.15 -1.62
CA ARG A 109 18.23 -3.02 -2.08
C ARG A 109 19.58 -2.58 -1.52
N LEU A 110 19.84 -1.27 -1.46
CA LEU A 110 21.06 -0.73 -0.88
C LEU A 110 21.15 -1.06 0.61
N ASN A 111 20.05 -0.95 1.34
CA ASN A 111 20.01 -1.27 2.76
C ASN A 111 20.16 -2.76 3.02
N ASN A 112 19.73 -3.62 2.11
CA ASN A 112 19.84 -5.08 2.25
C ASN A 112 21.21 -5.65 1.87
N LYS A 113 22.09 -4.83 1.28
CA LYS A 113 23.45 -5.26 0.91
C LYS A 113 24.46 -5.09 2.03
N GLN A 114 24.02 -4.66 3.17
CA GLN A 114 24.91 -4.54 4.33
C GLN A 114 24.95 -5.88 5.10
#